data_3cc8f8be6ece008fa5356c8874ad0c69
#
_entry.id   3cc8f8be6ece008fa5356c8874ad0c69
#
_cell.length_a   1.000
_cell.length_b   1.000
_cell.length_c   1.000
_cell.angle_alpha   90.00
_cell.angle_beta   90.00
_cell.angle_gamma   90.00
#
_symmetry.space_group_name_H-M   'P 1'
#
loop_
_entity.id
_entity.type
_entity.pdbx_description
1 polymer ?
#
loop_
_entity_poly.entity_id
_entity_poly.type
_entity_poly.pdbx_seq_one_letter_code
_entity_poly.pdbx_strand_id
1 'polypeptide(L)'
;FNSLPRAFTWITDELRADRIDATALVMATERFGDMGTVRRIGALLEKEGVENKLLKRLEKLLRPSTSLIPWIPTKPKRGKVNRRWGVIINETA
;
A
#
# COMPACT_ATOMS: atom_id res chain seq x y z
N PHE A 1 -4.31 13.38 -11.11
CA PHE A 1 -4.01 12.01 -11.48
C PHE A 1 -5.02 11.05 -10.91
N ASN A 2 -5.85 10.50 -11.75
CA ASN A 2 -6.89 9.56 -11.33
C ASN A 2 -6.46 8.11 -11.48
N SER A 3 -5.18 7.86 -11.78
CA SER A 3 -4.69 6.51 -12.05
C SER A 3 -4.37 5.70 -10.80
N LEU A 4 -4.11 6.33 -9.66
CA LEU A 4 -3.69 5.62 -8.45
C LEU A 4 -4.75 4.64 -7.93
N PRO A 5 -6.03 5.01 -7.79
CA PRO A 5 -7.05 4.04 -7.38
C PRO A 5 -7.22 2.89 -8.37
N ARG A 6 -7.11 3.18 -9.66
CA ARG A 6 -7.19 2.14 -10.69
C ARG A 6 -6.00 1.19 -10.63
N ALA A 7 -4.80 1.73 -10.38
CA ALA A 7 -3.61 0.91 -10.24
C ALA A 7 -3.73 -0.04 -9.06
N PHE A 8 -4.23 0.44 -7.92
CA PHE A 8 -4.42 -0.41 -6.75
C PHE A 8 -5.49 -1.48 -6.97
N THR A 9 -6.57 -1.14 -7.65
CA THR A 9 -7.60 -2.11 -8.00
C THR A 9 -7.02 -3.17 -8.92
N TRP A 10 -6.26 -2.78 -9.93
CA TRP A 10 -5.62 -3.68 -10.85
C TRP A 10 -4.64 -4.62 -10.12
N ILE A 11 -3.80 -4.07 -9.25
CA ILE A 11 -2.85 -4.87 -8.46
C ILE A 11 -3.59 -5.88 -7.60
N THR A 12 -4.65 -5.45 -6.93
CA THR A 12 -5.47 -6.32 -6.09
C THR A 12 -6.04 -7.48 -6.89
N ASP A 13 -6.62 -7.18 -8.06
CA ASP A 13 -7.21 -8.20 -8.92
C ASP A 13 -6.14 -9.17 -9.43
N GLU A 14 -4.98 -8.67 -9.80
CA GLU A 14 -3.88 -9.51 -10.27
C GLU A 14 -3.32 -10.42 -9.18
N LEU A 15 -3.23 -9.91 -7.95
CA LEU A 15 -2.81 -10.73 -6.80
C LEU A 15 -3.81 -11.84 -6.51
N ARG A 16 -5.10 -11.52 -6.53
CA ARG A 16 -6.17 -12.50 -6.27
C ARG A 16 -6.24 -13.57 -7.35
N ALA A 17 -5.91 -13.19 -8.58
CA ALA A 17 -5.89 -14.11 -9.71
C ALA A 17 -4.54 -14.84 -9.86
N ASP A 18 -3.61 -14.60 -8.95
CA ASP A 18 -2.28 -15.23 -8.94
C ASP A 18 -1.45 -14.89 -10.19
N ARG A 19 -1.71 -13.75 -10.81
CA ARG A 19 -0.98 -13.30 -11.99
C ARG A 19 0.22 -12.42 -11.65
N ILE A 20 0.25 -11.86 -10.44
CA ILE A 20 1.40 -11.11 -9.92
C ILE A 20 1.90 -11.81 -8.67
N ASP A 21 3.21 -12.03 -8.61
CA ASP A 21 3.86 -12.55 -7.42
C ASP A 21 4.08 -11.42 -6.43
N ALA A 22 3.59 -11.60 -5.19
CA ALA A 22 3.75 -10.62 -4.12
C ALA A 22 5.23 -10.32 -3.85
N THR A 23 6.10 -11.33 -3.92
CA THR A 23 7.54 -11.14 -3.73
C THR A 23 8.12 -10.21 -4.78
N ALA A 24 7.74 -10.39 -6.04
CA ALA A 24 8.20 -9.53 -7.13
C ALA A 24 7.71 -8.09 -6.94
N LEU A 25 6.47 -7.92 -6.48
CA LEU A 25 5.91 -6.61 -6.22
C LEU A 25 6.66 -5.90 -5.06
N VAL A 26 6.96 -6.63 -4.00
CA VAL A 26 7.73 -6.10 -2.87
C VAL A 26 9.12 -5.67 -3.33
N MET A 27 9.81 -6.50 -4.11
CA MET A 27 11.13 -6.17 -4.64
C MET A 27 11.10 -4.93 -5.52
N ALA A 28 10.11 -4.80 -6.38
CA ALA A 28 9.95 -3.62 -7.24
C ALA A 28 9.69 -2.37 -6.39
N THR A 29 8.87 -2.49 -5.36
CA THR A 29 8.56 -1.38 -4.46
C THR A 29 9.79 -0.94 -3.68
N GLU A 30 10.60 -1.89 -3.21
CA GLU A 30 11.87 -1.59 -2.54
C GLU A 30 12.81 -0.79 -3.46
N ARG A 31 12.82 -1.12 -4.73
CA ARG A 31 13.75 -0.55 -5.69
C ARG A 31 13.31 0.80 -6.24
N PHE A 32 12.03 0.95 -6.54
CA PHE A 32 11.50 2.09 -7.27
C PHE A 32 10.48 2.94 -6.53
N GLY A 33 9.94 2.43 -5.42
CA GLY A 33 8.89 3.14 -4.72
C GLY A 33 9.42 4.29 -3.86
N ASP A 34 8.71 5.42 -3.89
CA ASP A 34 8.93 6.46 -2.91
C ASP A 34 8.24 6.07 -1.59
N MET A 35 8.41 6.88 -0.55
CA MET A 35 7.88 6.55 0.77
C MET A 35 6.35 6.44 0.78
N GLY A 36 5.67 7.31 0.04
CA GLY A 36 4.20 7.24 -0.07
C GLY A 36 3.75 5.94 -0.73
N THR A 37 4.45 5.52 -1.79
CA THR A 37 4.16 4.27 -2.47
C THR A 37 4.41 3.07 -1.56
N VAL A 38 5.53 3.06 -0.84
CA VAL A 38 5.86 1.98 0.11
C VAL A 38 4.74 1.83 1.13
N ARG A 39 4.27 2.93 1.71
CA ARG A 39 3.21 2.91 2.71
C ARG A 39 1.90 2.38 2.16
N ARG A 40 1.51 2.82 0.97
CA ARG A 40 0.26 2.39 0.33
C ARG A 40 0.32 0.94 -0.13
N ILE A 41 1.42 0.53 -0.75
CA ILE A 41 1.59 -0.87 -1.17
C ILE A 41 1.63 -1.79 0.05
N GLY A 42 2.33 -1.40 1.12
CA GLY A 42 2.33 -2.18 2.35
C GLY A 42 0.93 -2.38 2.92
N ALA A 43 0.14 -1.31 2.98
CA ALA A 43 -1.25 -1.40 3.46
C ALA A 43 -2.10 -2.30 2.56
N LEU A 44 -1.90 -2.21 1.23
CA LEU A 44 -2.60 -3.05 0.26
C LEU A 44 -2.29 -4.52 0.48
N LEU A 45 -1.01 -4.86 0.59
CA LEU A 45 -0.58 -6.25 0.74
C LEU A 45 -1.03 -6.83 2.06
N GLU A 46 -1.02 -6.03 3.12
CA GLU A 46 -1.53 -6.46 4.42
C GLU A 46 -3.02 -6.78 4.36
N LYS A 47 -3.78 -5.92 3.69
CA LYS A 47 -5.22 -6.13 3.48
C LYS A 47 -5.49 -7.42 2.69
N GLU A 48 -4.63 -7.74 1.73
CA GLU A 48 -4.78 -8.94 0.90
C GLU A 48 -4.20 -10.21 1.55
N GLY A 49 -3.72 -10.12 2.78
CA GLY A 49 -3.26 -11.31 3.51
C GLY A 49 -1.90 -11.84 3.10
N VAL A 50 -1.06 -11.00 2.52
CA VAL A 50 0.30 -11.39 2.12
C VAL A 50 1.15 -11.72 3.36
N GLU A 51 2.09 -12.66 3.19
CA GLU A 51 2.96 -13.12 4.29
C GLU A 51 3.63 -11.97 5.03
N ASN A 52 3.65 -12.07 6.36
CA ASN A 52 4.20 -11.02 7.20
C ASN A 52 5.70 -10.77 6.94
N LYS A 53 6.45 -11.78 6.53
CA LYS A 53 7.88 -11.59 6.23
C LYS A 53 8.10 -10.62 5.07
N LEU A 54 7.20 -10.62 4.08
CA LEU A 54 7.25 -9.67 2.97
C LEU A 54 6.84 -8.27 3.42
N LEU A 55 5.84 -8.19 4.28
CA LEU A 55 5.40 -6.92 4.86
C LEU A 55 6.52 -6.29 5.70
N LYS A 56 7.26 -7.10 6.45
CA LYS A 56 8.40 -6.62 7.24
C LYS A 56 9.51 -6.05 6.37
N ARG A 57 9.71 -6.58 5.19
CA ARG A 57 10.70 -6.04 4.25
C ARG A 57 10.36 -4.61 3.86
N LEU A 58 9.10 -4.34 3.55
CA LEU A 58 8.65 -2.99 3.25
C LEU A 58 8.68 -2.10 4.48
N GLU A 59 8.29 -2.64 5.62
CA GLU A 59 8.26 -1.90 6.87
C GLU A 59 9.65 -1.35 7.26
N LYS A 60 10.71 -2.08 6.94
CA LYS A 60 12.08 -1.65 7.20
C LYS A 60 12.46 -0.39 6.43
N LEU A 61 11.76 -0.08 5.35
CA LEU A 61 12.01 1.13 4.57
C LEU A 61 11.35 2.36 5.17
N LEU A 62 10.41 2.17 6.09
CA LEU A 62 9.66 3.26 6.68
C LEU A 62 10.55 4.10 7.58
N ARG A 63 10.39 5.42 7.46
CA ARG A 63 11.06 6.37 8.34
C ARG A 63 10.09 6.77 9.45
N PRO A 64 10.59 7.04 10.67
CA PRO A 64 9.72 7.55 11.71
C PRO A 64 8.97 8.79 11.22
N SER A 65 7.65 8.77 11.36
CA SER A 65 6.81 9.88 10.96
C SER A 65 5.51 9.83 11.76
N THR A 66 5.04 10.99 12.17
CA THR A 66 3.73 11.14 12.80
C THR A 66 2.65 11.47 11.78
N SER A 67 3.05 11.78 10.54
CA SER A 67 2.11 12.14 9.49
C SER A 67 1.38 10.93 8.97
N LEU A 68 0.06 11.09 8.76
CA LEU A 68 -0.76 10.10 8.08
C LEU A 68 -0.98 10.53 6.64
N ILE A 69 -0.98 9.58 5.72
CA ILE A 69 -1.25 9.86 4.31
C ILE A 69 -2.57 9.20 3.90
N PRO A 70 -3.34 9.83 3.01
CA PRO A 70 -4.57 9.22 2.53
C PRO A 70 -4.28 8.07 1.57
N TRP A 71 -5.11 7.03 1.61
CA TRP A 71 -5.07 5.93 0.65
C TRP A 71 -5.30 6.45 -0.77
N ILE A 72 -6.33 7.30 -0.92
CA ILE A 72 -6.65 7.98 -2.17
C ILE A 72 -6.37 9.47 -1.98
N PRO A 73 -5.31 10.02 -2.60
CA PRO A 73 -4.93 11.41 -2.37
C PRO A 73 -5.98 12.45 -2.72
N THR A 74 -6.88 12.13 -3.65
CA THR A 74 -7.90 13.07 -4.12
C THR A 74 -9.16 13.10 -3.28
N LYS A 75 -9.27 12.21 -2.29
CA LYS A 75 -10.44 12.16 -1.39
C LYS A 75 -10.12 12.71 -0.02
N PRO A 76 -11.14 13.15 0.75
CA PRO A 76 -10.92 13.63 2.12
C PRO A 76 -10.21 12.58 2.98
N LYS A 77 -9.42 13.06 3.93
CA LYS A 77 -8.68 12.20 4.87
C LYS A 77 -9.60 11.68 5.97
N ARG A 78 -10.58 10.88 5.59
CA ARG A 78 -11.54 10.28 6.52
C ARG A 78 -11.62 8.79 6.29
N GLY A 79 -11.57 8.02 7.37
CA GLY A 79 -11.66 6.57 7.32
C GLY A 79 -10.82 5.92 8.40
N LYS A 80 -10.71 4.61 8.31
CA LYS A 80 -9.91 3.85 9.26
C LYS A 80 -8.43 4.13 9.03
N VAL A 81 -7.69 4.23 10.12
CA VAL A 81 -6.25 4.45 10.07
C VAL A 81 -5.53 3.11 10.19
N ASN A 82 -4.69 2.80 9.23
CA ASN A 82 -3.75 1.70 9.36
C ASN A 82 -2.47 2.27 9.97
N ARG A 83 -2.27 2.04 11.25
CA ARG A 83 -1.16 2.63 12.00
C ARG A 83 0.19 2.05 11.64
N ARG A 84 0.21 0.80 11.21
CA ARG A 84 1.46 0.14 10.81
C ARG A 84 2.10 0.88 9.63
N TRP A 85 1.27 1.32 8.68
CA TRP A 85 1.74 1.98 7.47
C TRP A 85 1.50 3.48 7.49
N GLY A 86 0.73 3.98 8.45
CA GLY A 86 0.40 5.39 8.55
C GLY A 86 -0.49 5.86 7.41
N VAL A 87 -1.45 5.03 7.01
CA VAL A 87 -2.34 5.30 5.88
C VAL A 87 -3.78 5.40 6.37
N ILE A 88 -4.49 6.42 5.91
CA ILE A 88 -5.92 6.56 6.16
C ILE A 88 -6.66 5.88 5.02
N ILE A 89 -7.41 4.84 5.34
CA ILE A 89 -8.16 4.09 4.32
C ILE A 89 -9.45 4.84 4.04
N ASN A 90 -9.41 5.68 3.05
CA ASN A 90 -10.49 6.62 2.71
C ASN A 90 -11.23 6.27 1.41
N GLU A 91 -11.22 5.01 1.03
CA GLU A 91 -11.84 4.57 -0.22
C GLU A 91 -13.36 4.51 -0.18
N THR A 92 -13.94 4.48 1.03
CA THR A 92 -15.39 4.38 1.21
C THR A 92 -16.00 5.71 1.60
N ALA A 93 -15.60 6.73 0.96
CA ALA A 93 -16.16 8.05 1.26
C ALA A 93 -17.62 8.16 0.88
#